data_a4df39bcf09105bb0de2e4761f32a2cc
#
_entry.id   a4df39bcf09105bb0de2e4761f32a2cc
#
_cell.length_a   1.000
_cell.length_b   1.000
_cell.length_c   1.000
_cell.angle_alpha   90.00
_cell.angle_beta   90.00
_cell.angle_gamma   90.00
#
_symmetry.space_group_name_H-M   'P 1'
#
loop_
_entity.id
_entity.type
_entity.pdbx_description
1 polymer ?
#
loop_
_entity_poly.entity_id
_entity_poly.type
_entity_poly.pdbx_seq_one_letter_code
_entity_poly.pdbx_strand_id
1 'polypeptide(L)'
;MNHKNIIAKLTLEEKIAMIHAAGLFRSGAVKRLNIPSLVMSDGPSGVRQEFENDSWTPIDDTTDFVSWLPSNTCLCTTWNPNLARKFGEVLGNEARGRGKDVILAPGINIKRTPLCGRNFEYMSEDPHLTGRMAIPLVQGIQSQDVAACVKHFALNNQECDLSLIHISEPTRH
;
A
#
# COMPACT_ATOMS: atom_id res chain seq x y z
N MET A 1 4.78 14.39 -20.93
CA MET A 1 5.00 15.63 -20.15
C MET A 1 6.47 15.73 -19.79
N ASN A 2 7.10 16.91 -19.94
CA ASN A 2 8.53 17.03 -19.61
C ASN A 2 8.70 17.36 -18.12
N HIS A 3 8.82 16.34 -17.29
CA HIS A 3 8.95 16.47 -15.83
C HIS A 3 10.19 17.26 -15.41
N LYS A 4 11.25 17.30 -16.22
CA LYS A 4 12.48 18.07 -15.91
C LYS A 4 12.20 19.56 -15.69
N ASN A 5 11.31 20.15 -16.50
CA ASN A 5 10.95 21.57 -16.37
C ASN A 5 10.16 21.86 -15.09
N ILE A 6 9.37 20.93 -14.60
CA ILE A 6 8.63 21.06 -13.34
C ILE A 6 9.62 20.91 -12.17
N ILE A 7 10.48 19.90 -12.22
CA ILE A 7 11.49 19.66 -11.18
C ILE A 7 12.45 20.86 -11.03
N ALA A 8 12.82 21.49 -12.14
CA ALA A 8 13.69 22.69 -12.11
C ALA A 8 13.05 23.90 -11.42
N LYS A 9 11.72 23.96 -11.35
CA LYS A 9 10.97 25.04 -10.68
C LYS A 9 10.77 24.79 -9.18
N LEU A 10 11.01 23.58 -8.68
CA LEU A 10 10.87 23.23 -7.28
C LEU A 10 12.05 23.77 -6.47
N THR A 11 11.77 24.36 -5.30
CA THR A 11 12.80 24.64 -4.30
C THR A 11 13.29 23.35 -3.65
N LEU A 12 14.40 23.43 -2.90
CA LEU A 12 14.90 22.27 -2.17
C LEU A 12 13.91 21.80 -1.10
N GLU A 13 13.31 22.74 -0.38
CA GLU A 13 12.34 22.49 0.67
C GLU A 13 11.08 21.79 0.10
N GLU A 14 10.62 22.24 -1.07
CA GLU A 14 9.49 21.59 -1.74
C GLU A 14 9.81 20.17 -2.21
N LYS A 15 11.02 19.94 -2.73
CA LYS A 15 11.47 18.59 -3.08
C LYS A 15 11.51 17.68 -1.85
N ILE A 16 12.03 18.19 -0.73
CA ILE A 16 12.07 17.46 0.53
C ILE A 16 10.65 17.16 1.03
N ALA A 17 9.75 18.16 1.02
CA ALA A 17 8.37 17.99 1.45
C ALA A 17 7.60 16.94 0.63
N MET A 18 7.94 16.75 -0.64
CA MET A 18 7.28 15.75 -1.49
C MET A 18 7.71 14.31 -1.22
N ILE A 19 8.88 14.09 -0.63
CA ILE A 19 9.43 12.74 -0.39
C ILE A 19 9.25 12.23 1.04
N HIS A 20 8.57 12.99 1.88
CA HIS A 20 8.17 12.56 3.22
C HIS A 20 6.68 12.75 3.44
N ALA A 21 6.17 12.17 4.53
CA ALA A 21 4.76 12.30 4.90
C ALA A 21 4.43 13.74 5.31
N ALA A 22 3.28 14.23 4.82
CA ALA A 22 2.66 15.49 5.25
C ALA A 22 1.35 15.23 6.01
N GLY A 23 1.26 14.09 6.67
CA GLY A 23 0.13 13.54 7.41
C GLY A 23 0.26 12.02 7.41
N LEU A 24 -0.63 11.29 8.09
CA LEU A 24 -0.53 9.82 8.24
C LEU A 24 -0.44 9.08 6.91
N PHE A 25 -1.22 9.52 5.90
CA PHE A 25 -1.33 8.84 4.61
C PHE A 25 -1.29 9.81 3.43
N ARG A 26 -0.44 10.85 3.52
CA ARG A 26 -0.30 11.84 2.45
C ARG A 26 1.15 12.26 2.25
N SER A 27 1.53 12.51 0.99
CA SER A 27 2.77 13.21 0.66
C SER A 27 2.57 14.72 0.69
N GLY A 28 3.65 15.47 0.69
CA GLY A 28 3.62 16.93 0.50
C GLY A 28 3.05 17.31 -0.88
N ALA A 29 2.33 18.43 -0.93
CA ALA A 29 1.85 19.06 -2.15
C ALA A 29 2.62 20.35 -2.44
N VAL A 30 2.69 20.75 -3.73
CA VAL A 30 3.25 22.04 -4.12
C VAL A 30 2.20 22.86 -4.86
N LYS A 31 1.34 23.52 -4.08
CA LYS A 31 0.15 24.24 -4.60
C LYS A 31 0.49 25.27 -5.68
N ARG A 32 1.60 26.02 -5.54
CA ARG A 32 2.00 27.05 -6.52
C ARG A 32 2.34 26.48 -7.91
N LEU A 33 2.65 25.19 -8.00
CA LEU A 33 2.93 24.48 -9.25
C LEU A 33 1.81 23.49 -9.64
N ASN A 34 0.68 23.54 -8.96
CA ASN A 34 -0.45 22.63 -9.14
C ASN A 34 -0.06 21.14 -8.99
N ILE A 35 0.90 20.84 -8.12
CA ILE A 35 1.28 19.46 -7.79
C ILE A 35 0.48 19.04 -6.58
N PRO A 36 -0.46 18.08 -6.73
CA PRO A 36 -1.27 17.59 -5.62
C PRO A 36 -0.44 16.72 -4.67
N SER A 37 -0.95 16.52 -3.47
CA SER A 37 -0.54 15.46 -2.57
C SER A 37 -0.93 14.11 -3.14
N LEU A 38 -0.09 13.09 -2.98
CA LEU A 38 -0.49 11.70 -3.16
C LEU A 38 -1.22 11.23 -1.91
N VAL A 39 -2.43 10.72 -2.09
CA VAL A 39 -3.26 10.21 -1.00
C VAL A 39 -3.19 8.70 -0.99
N MET A 40 -2.82 8.14 0.15
CA MET A 40 -2.63 6.70 0.33
C MET A 40 -3.71 6.12 1.24
N SER A 41 -3.94 4.83 1.14
CA SER A 41 -4.73 4.08 2.11
C SER A 41 -4.08 2.74 2.39
N ASP A 42 -4.23 2.27 3.62
CA ASP A 42 -3.94 0.88 3.95
C ASP A 42 -4.99 -0.06 3.33
N GLY A 43 -4.61 -1.33 3.23
CA GLY A 43 -5.58 -2.37 3.02
C GLY A 43 -5.23 -3.45 2.02
N PRO A 44 -4.47 -4.50 2.42
CA PRO A 44 -4.35 -5.70 1.60
C PRO A 44 -5.65 -6.48 1.43
N SER A 45 -6.59 -6.34 2.37
CA SER A 45 -7.88 -7.03 2.36
C SER A 45 -9.09 -6.08 2.24
N GLY A 46 -8.86 -4.87 1.73
CA GLY A 46 -9.88 -3.84 1.55
C GLY A 46 -9.32 -2.45 1.84
N VAL A 47 -9.99 -1.43 1.30
CA VAL A 47 -9.59 -0.04 1.57
C VAL A 47 -9.93 0.30 3.02
N ARG A 48 -9.04 0.98 3.69
CA ARG A 48 -9.26 1.40 5.07
C ARG A 48 -10.33 2.50 5.17
N GLN A 49 -11.06 2.49 6.28
CA GLN A 49 -11.94 3.58 6.69
C GLN A 49 -11.19 4.94 6.71
N GLU A 50 -11.89 6.03 6.49
CA GLU A 50 -11.28 7.37 6.50
C GLU A 50 -10.98 7.85 7.93
N PHE A 51 -9.79 8.42 8.09
CA PHE A 51 -9.33 9.02 9.33
C PHE A 51 -8.93 10.47 9.09
N GLU A 52 -8.89 11.26 10.16
CA GLU A 52 -8.35 12.60 10.12
C GLU A 52 -6.88 12.59 9.65
N ASN A 53 -6.41 13.73 9.16
CA ASN A 53 -5.10 13.81 8.50
C ASN A 53 -3.92 13.40 9.40
N ASP A 54 -4.00 13.75 10.68
CA ASP A 54 -2.89 13.65 11.62
C ASP A 54 -3.26 12.82 12.85
N SER A 55 -4.39 12.13 12.84
CA SER A 55 -4.84 11.28 13.93
C SER A 55 -5.51 10.01 13.44
N TRP A 56 -5.60 9.00 14.30
CA TRP A 56 -6.35 7.77 14.06
C TRP A 56 -7.83 7.90 14.46
N THR A 57 -8.35 9.13 14.44
CA THR A 57 -9.76 9.40 14.70
C THR A 57 -10.55 9.19 13.41
N PRO A 58 -11.55 8.30 13.37
CA PRO A 58 -12.41 8.15 12.21
C PRO A 58 -13.15 9.47 11.90
N ILE A 59 -13.25 9.82 10.62
CA ILE A 59 -14.01 10.99 10.18
C ILE A 59 -15.51 10.72 10.35
N ASP A 60 -15.94 9.50 10.00
CA ASP A 60 -17.30 9.03 10.19
C ASP A 60 -17.27 7.52 10.44
N ASP A 61 -17.67 7.11 11.64
CA ASP A 61 -17.72 5.70 12.05
C ASP A 61 -19.11 5.08 11.87
N THR A 62 -20.08 5.85 11.41
CA THR A 62 -21.46 5.41 11.28
C THR A 62 -21.91 5.11 9.86
N THR A 63 -21.34 5.82 8.86
CA THR A 63 -21.73 5.69 7.44
C THR A 63 -20.55 5.39 6.51
N ASP A 64 -19.32 5.44 6.98
CA ASP A 64 -18.13 5.11 6.16
C ASP A 64 -17.93 3.58 6.07
N PHE A 65 -18.73 2.94 5.24
CA PHE A 65 -18.64 1.51 4.99
C PHE A 65 -17.56 1.20 3.95
N VAL A 66 -16.74 0.19 4.25
CA VAL A 66 -15.68 -0.32 3.38
C VAL A 66 -15.90 -1.80 3.09
N SER A 67 -15.46 -2.26 1.91
CA SER A 67 -15.53 -3.67 1.56
C SER A 67 -14.44 -4.44 2.30
N TRP A 68 -14.83 -5.48 3.05
CA TRP A 68 -13.89 -6.45 3.59
C TRP A 68 -13.74 -7.59 2.60
N LEU A 69 -12.66 -7.55 1.83
CA LEU A 69 -12.33 -8.60 0.89
C LEU A 69 -11.72 -9.82 1.61
N PRO A 70 -11.75 -11.02 1.00
CA PRO A 70 -11.07 -12.18 1.55
C PRO A 70 -9.59 -11.89 1.84
N SER A 71 -9.03 -12.54 2.86
CA SER A 71 -7.61 -12.38 3.16
C SER A 71 -6.73 -12.79 1.97
N ASN A 72 -5.54 -12.23 1.87
CA ASN A 72 -4.58 -12.61 0.82
C ASN A 72 -4.22 -14.10 0.88
N THR A 73 -4.24 -14.70 2.07
CA THR A 73 -4.10 -16.16 2.22
C THR A 73 -5.24 -16.90 1.52
N CYS A 74 -6.48 -16.50 1.78
CA CYS A 74 -7.65 -17.11 1.15
C CYS A 74 -7.62 -16.95 -0.39
N LEU A 75 -7.25 -15.75 -0.88
CA LEU A 75 -7.06 -15.53 -2.30
C LEU A 75 -5.98 -16.47 -2.88
N CYS A 76 -4.86 -16.59 -2.19
CA CYS A 76 -3.72 -17.37 -2.65
C CYS A 76 -4.04 -18.89 -2.73
N THR A 77 -4.85 -19.40 -1.80
CA THR A 77 -5.28 -20.82 -1.80
C THR A 77 -6.17 -21.19 -2.99
N THR A 78 -6.66 -20.22 -3.74
CA THR A 78 -7.43 -20.50 -4.97
C THR A 78 -6.54 -20.94 -6.13
N TRP A 79 -5.24 -20.64 -6.11
CA TRP A 79 -4.28 -20.88 -7.18
C TRP A 79 -4.71 -20.26 -8.53
N ASN A 80 -5.57 -19.25 -8.48
CA ASN A 80 -6.20 -18.67 -9.67
C ASN A 80 -5.73 -17.22 -9.91
N PRO A 81 -4.77 -17.00 -10.82
CA PRO A 81 -4.28 -15.67 -11.16
C PRO A 81 -5.35 -14.72 -11.72
N ASN A 82 -6.36 -15.25 -12.41
CA ASN A 82 -7.47 -14.44 -12.93
C ASN A 82 -8.34 -13.90 -11.78
N LEU A 83 -8.53 -14.69 -10.74
CA LEU A 83 -9.23 -14.24 -9.54
C LEU A 83 -8.42 -13.20 -8.79
N ALA A 84 -7.09 -13.37 -8.70
CA ALA A 84 -6.20 -12.37 -8.13
C ALA A 84 -6.27 -11.04 -8.88
N ARG A 85 -6.33 -11.07 -10.21
CA ARG A 85 -6.54 -9.86 -11.01
C ARG A 85 -7.87 -9.18 -10.70
N LYS A 86 -8.97 -9.93 -10.65
CA LYS A 86 -10.29 -9.39 -10.30
C LYS A 86 -10.32 -8.80 -8.89
N PHE A 87 -9.66 -9.45 -7.94
CA PHE A 87 -9.50 -8.92 -6.59
C PHE A 87 -8.81 -7.56 -6.62
N GLY A 88 -7.72 -7.44 -7.39
CA GLY A 88 -7.01 -6.17 -7.57
C GLY A 88 -7.88 -5.10 -8.25
N GLU A 89 -8.71 -5.47 -9.22
CA GLU A 89 -9.64 -4.56 -9.89
C GLU A 89 -10.70 -4.01 -8.92
N VAL A 90 -11.26 -4.84 -8.07
CA VAL A 90 -12.22 -4.42 -7.04
C VAL A 90 -11.57 -3.50 -6.02
N LEU A 91 -10.40 -3.89 -5.50
CA LEU A 91 -9.65 -3.10 -4.52
C LEU A 91 -9.23 -1.75 -5.10
N GLY A 92 -8.72 -1.73 -6.32
CA GLY A 92 -8.32 -0.50 -7.00
C GLY A 92 -9.50 0.42 -7.31
N ASN A 93 -10.63 -0.15 -7.75
CA ASN A 93 -11.84 0.62 -8.02
C ASN A 93 -12.39 1.29 -6.76
N GLU A 94 -12.46 0.58 -5.64
CA GLU A 94 -12.89 1.16 -4.37
C GLU A 94 -11.89 2.23 -3.90
N ALA A 95 -10.58 1.97 -3.98
CA ALA A 95 -9.57 2.95 -3.64
C ALA A 95 -9.69 4.23 -4.49
N ARG A 96 -9.87 4.09 -5.80
CA ARG A 96 -10.04 5.24 -6.70
C ARG A 96 -11.32 6.00 -6.41
N GLY A 97 -12.43 5.30 -6.19
CA GLY A 97 -13.71 5.89 -5.81
C GLY A 97 -13.65 6.68 -4.50
N ARG A 98 -12.74 6.33 -3.61
CA ARG A 98 -12.46 7.00 -2.34
C ARG A 98 -11.33 8.05 -2.45
N GLY A 99 -10.92 8.43 -3.66
CA GLY A 99 -9.92 9.46 -3.91
C GLY A 99 -8.49 9.06 -3.49
N LYS A 100 -8.16 7.76 -3.53
CA LYS A 100 -6.80 7.29 -3.24
C LYS A 100 -5.99 7.17 -4.51
N ASP A 101 -4.75 7.63 -4.44
CA ASP A 101 -3.77 7.50 -5.52
C ASP A 101 -2.91 6.25 -5.35
N VAL A 102 -2.75 5.78 -4.11
CA VAL A 102 -1.92 4.62 -3.75
C VAL A 102 -2.65 3.75 -2.74
N ILE A 103 -2.68 2.45 -2.97
CA ILE A 103 -3.08 1.45 -1.97
C ILE A 103 -1.85 0.71 -1.45
N LEU A 104 -1.72 0.60 -0.13
CA LEU A 104 -0.62 -0.13 0.52
C LEU A 104 -0.90 -1.63 0.51
N ALA A 105 -0.82 -2.21 -0.68
CA ALA A 105 -1.12 -3.60 -1.00
C ALA A 105 -0.38 -4.03 -2.29
N PRO A 106 -0.17 -5.35 -2.49
CA PRO A 106 -0.40 -6.47 -1.57
C PRO A 106 0.70 -6.65 -0.53
N GLY A 107 0.37 -7.37 0.56
CA GLY A 107 1.36 -7.92 1.48
C GLY A 107 1.95 -9.23 0.92
N ILE A 108 3.26 -9.28 0.71
CA ILE A 108 3.92 -10.42 0.04
C ILE A 108 5.06 -11.06 0.84
N ASN A 109 5.28 -10.66 2.09
CA ASN A 109 6.29 -11.34 2.90
C ASN A 109 5.95 -12.83 3.05
N ILE A 110 6.97 -13.66 3.00
CA ILE A 110 6.80 -15.11 3.07
C ILE A 110 6.51 -15.52 4.52
N LYS A 111 5.51 -16.35 4.71
CA LYS A 111 5.12 -16.88 6.02
C LYS A 111 6.10 -17.94 6.48
N ARG A 112 7.18 -17.51 7.11
CA ARG A 112 8.24 -18.41 7.59
C ARG A 112 7.92 -19.06 8.92
N THR A 113 7.08 -18.43 9.72
CA THR A 113 6.66 -18.92 11.04
C THR A 113 5.18 -18.67 11.23
N PRO A 114 4.43 -19.61 11.82
CA PRO A 114 3.01 -19.38 12.13
C PRO A 114 2.80 -18.33 13.23
N LEU A 115 3.84 -17.97 13.97
CA LEU A 115 3.77 -17.04 15.10
C LEU A 115 3.83 -15.57 14.70
N CYS A 116 4.05 -15.24 13.42
CA CYS A 116 4.05 -13.86 12.97
C CYS A 116 2.63 -13.27 13.04
N GLY A 117 2.45 -12.21 13.83
CA GLY A 117 1.16 -11.55 14.05
C GLY A 117 0.52 -10.96 12.79
N ARG A 118 1.29 -10.75 11.71
CA ARG A 118 0.82 -10.21 10.43
C ARG A 118 0.64 -11.24 9.32
N ASN A 119 0.69 -12.53 9.64
CA ASN A 119 0.44 -13.58 8.63
C ASN A 119 -0.92 -13.50 7.95
N PHE A 120 -1.92 -12.90 8.60
CA PHE A 120 -3.26 -12.74 8.04
C PHE A 120 -3.30 -11.92 6.75
N GLU A 121 -2.37 -10.99 6.56
CA GLU A 121 -2.31 -10.11 5.39
C GLU A 121 -1.34 -10.58 4.32
N TYR A 122 -0.56 -11.65 4.56
CA TYR A 122 0.38 -12.21 3.59
C TYR A 122 -0.23 -13.38 2.82
N MET A 123 0.35 -13.70 1.66
CA MET A 123 -0.20 -14.67 0.73
C MET A 123 0.10 -16.11 1.10
N SER A 124 1.39 -16.50 1.15
CA SER A 124 1.81 -17.89 1.23
C SER A 124 3.17 -18.02 1.90
N GLU A 125 3.51 -19.25 2.27
CA GLU A 125 4.87 -19.66 2.62
C GLU A 125 5.73 -20.01 1.38
N ASP A 126 5.09 -20.22 0.23
CA ASP A 126 5.74 -20.47 -1.05
C ASP A 126 5.99 -19.16 -1.83
N PRO A 127 7.26 -18.78 -2.07
CA PRO A 127 7.58 -17.56 -2.81
C PRO A 127 7.16 -17.63 -4.28
N HIS A 128 7.13 -18.81 -4.91
CA HIS A 128 6.67 -18.96 -6.29
C HIS A 128 5.18 -18.66 -6.41
N LEU A 129 4.36 -19.28 -5.57
CA LEU A 129 2.92 -19.05 -5.52
C LEU A 129 2.61 -17.59 -5.18
N THR A 130 3.29 -17.02 -4.18
CA THR A 130 3.14 -15.60 -3.82
C THR A 130 3.40 -14.69 -5.02
N GLY A 131 4.50 -14.90 -5.74
CA GLY A 131 4.82 -14.11 -6.94
C GLY A 131 3.78 -14.26 -8.05
N ARG A 132 3.33 -15.50 -8.31
CA ARG A 132 2.30 -15.79 -9.34
C ARG A 132 0.95 -15.14 -9.05
N MET A 133 0.60 -14.97 -7.80
CA MET A 133 -0.65 -14.33 -7.37
C MET A 133 -0.52 -12.82 -7.21
N ALA A 134 0.63 -12.33 -6.75
CA ALA A 134 0.88 -10.90 -6.55
C ALA A 134 0.88 -10.10 -7.86
N ILE A 135 1.50 -10.62 -8.92
CA ILE A 135 1.61 -9.93 -10.21
C ILE A 135 0.23 -9.53 -10.78
N PRO A 136 -0.72 -10.46 -10.98
CA PRO A 136 -2.03 -10.10 -11.53
C PRO A 136 -2.84 -9.22 -10.57
N LEU A 137 -2.67 -9.37 -9.25
CA LEU A 137 -3.32 -8.50 -8.27
C LEU A 137 -2.84 -7.04 -8.44
N VAL A 138 -1.52 -6.82 -8.51
CA VAL A 138 -0.94 -5.50 -8.77
C VAL A 138 -1.45 -4.92 -10.10
N GLN A 139 -1.48 -5.73 -11.17
CA GLN A 139 -2.01 -5.31 -12.47
C GLN A 139 -3.50 -4.93 -12.39
N GLY A 140 -4.28 -5.65 -11.57
CA GLY A 140 -5.68 -5.33 -11.32
C GLY A 140 -5.84 -3.96 -10.65
N ILE A 141 -5.09 -3.69 -9.57
CA ILE A 141 -5.08 -2.39 -8.89
C ILE A 141 -4.69 -1.27 -9.86
N GLN A 142 -3.60 -1.44 -10.58
CA GLN A 142 -3.08 -0.42 -11.50
C GLN A 142 -4.02 -0.16 -12.69
N SER A 143 -4.84 -1.13 -13.09
CA SER A 143 -5.85 -0.94 -14.14
C SER A 143 -6.95 0.05 -13.74
N GLN A 144 -7.06 0.40 -12.46
CA GLN A 144 -8.02 1.35 -11.92
C GLN A 144 -7.39 2.74 -11.65
N ASP A 145 -6.22 3.03 -12.24
CA ASP A 145 -5.49 4.28 -12.04
C ASP A 145 -5.09 4.53 -10.57
N VAL A 146 -4.72 3.47 -9.87
CA VAL A 146 -4.22 3.47 -8.49
C VAL A 146 -2.87 2.78 -8.46
N ALA A 147 -1.88 3.36 -7.81
CA ALA A 147 -0.60 2.70 -7.62
C ALA A 147 -0.70 1.63 -6.54
N ALA A 148 -0.10 0.46 -6.79
CA ALA A 148 0.05 -0.59 -5.81
C ALA A 148 1.40 -0.44 -5.08
N CYS A 149 1.37 -0.43 -3.77
CA CYS A 149 2.56 -0.40 -2.93
C CYS A 149 2.78 -1.77 -2.29
N VAL A 150 3.58 -2.59 -2.95
CA VAL A 150 3.93 -3.93 -2.47
C VAL A 150 4.70 -3.85 -1.17
N LYS A 151 4.29 -4.60 -0.14
CA LYS A 151 4.83 -4.50 1.22
C LYS A 151 5.09 -5.86 1.87
N HIS A 152 5.90 -5.96 2.88
CA HIS A 152 6.72 -4.91 3.48
C HIS A 152 8.17 -5.10 3.06
N PHE A 153 8.85 -4.07 2.67
CA PHE A 153 10.28 -4.14 2.36
C PHE A 153 11.07 -3.83 3.64
N ALA A 154 11.87 -4.80 4.15
CA ALA A 154 11.90 -6.18 3.67
C ALA A 154 11.92 -7.14 4.86
N LEU A 155 11.57 -8.42 4.61
CA LEU A 155 11.71 -9.50 5.57
C LEU A 155 10.85 -9.37 6.83
N ASN A 156 9.64 -8.83 6.70
CA ASN A 156 8.71 -8.75 7.83
C ASN A 156 8.08 -10.13 8.12
N ASN A 157 8.90 -11.02 8.69
CA ASN A 157 8.53 -12.40 9.00
C ASN A 157 8.17 -12.60 10.48
N GLN A 158 8.29 -11.57 11.31
CA GLN A 158 7.91 -11.52 12.71
C GLN A 158 7.63 -10.09 13.13
N GLU A 159 6.91 -9.92 14.25
CA GLU A 159 6.55 -8.60 14.80
C GLU A 159 7.22 -8.32 16.16
N CYS A 160 7.94 -9.30 16.72
CA CYS A 160 8.71 -9.13 17.95
C CYS A 160 10.10 -8.57 17.61
N ASP A 161 10.59 -7.65 18.45
CA ASP A 161 11.97 -7.14 18.38
C ASP A 161 12.36 -6.61 16.99
N LEU A 162 11.48 -5.87 16.33
CA LEU A 162 11.68 -5.35 14.97
C LEU A 162 12.99 -4.56 14.84
N SER A 163 13.41 -3.84 15.88
CA SER A 163 14.67 -3.10 15.89
C SER A 163 15.92 -4.00 15.84
N LEU A 164 15.78 -5.27 16.21
CA LEU A 164 16.89 -6.25 16.18
C LEU A 164 16.94 -7.01 14.86
N ILE A 165 15.77 -7.28 14.23
CA ILE A 165 15.74 -8.05 12.97
C ILE A 165 16.09 -7.21 11.75
N HIS A 166 15.97 -5.88 11.82
CA HIS A 166 16.30 -4.95 10.76
C HIS A 166 17.67 -4.29 10.95
N ILE A 167 18.66 -5.08 11.36
CA ILE A 167 20.05 -4.60 11.57
C ILE A 167 20.66 -4.01 10.28
N SER A 168 20.14 -4.36 9.12
CA SER A 168 20.53 -3.74 7.84
C SER A 168 20.09 -2.28 7.67
N GLU A 169 19.21 -1.77 8.53
CA GLU A 169 18.74 -0.38 8.49
C GLU A 169 19.85 0.67 8.56
N PRO A 170 20.90 0.51 9.39
CA PRO A 170 22.01 1.47 9.44
C PRO A 170 22.79 1.61 8.12
N THR A 171 22.62 0.69 7.19
CA THR A 171 23.30 0.74 5.89
C THR A 171 22.49 1.41 4.78
N ARG A 172 21.30 1.86 5.07
CA ARG A 172 20.49 2.72 4.18
C ARG A 172 20.98 4.16 4.27
N HIS A 173 22.02 4.47 3.51
CA HIS A 173 22.50 5.84 3.31
C HIS A 173 22.09 6.37 1.94
#